data_f7ee6a37a991b1947b01f0d9906eb8de
#
_entry.id   f7ee6a37a991b1947b01f0d9906eb8de
#
_cell.length_a   1.000
_cell.length_b   1.000
_cell.length_c   1.000
_cell.angle_alpha   90.00
_cell.angle_beta   90.00
_cell.angle_gamma   90.00
#
_symmetry.space_group_name_H-M   'P 1'
#
loop_
_entity.id
_entity.type
_entity.pdbx_description
1 polymer ?
#
loop_
_entity_poly.entity_id
_entity_poly.type
_entity_poly.pdbx_seq_one_letter_code
_entity_poly.pdbx_strand_id
1 'polypeptide(L)'
;MSPKSMVKMLVVLLFVFGVGSAVGQMPNPYGPAISLENAKKAAAPALAEAAKNNWTVAVAIVGPAGTLVYYEKMDNTQIGSAEVAIDKARTAALFKRPTKAFQDAVAAGGDGLRVLSLKGVVAVEGGIPLVMDGKIVGAIGVSGATSAQDAQCAKAGADTMK
;
A
#
# COMPACT_ATOMS: atom_id res chain seq x y z
N MET A 1 -29.16 -45.59 47.20
CA MET A 1 -29.67 -44.88 46.00
C MET A 1 -28.86 -43.61 45.84
N SER A 2 -28.01 -43.54 44.79
CA SER A 2 -27.10 -42.45 44.57
C SER A 2 -27.75 -41.38 43.66
N PRO A 3 -27.64 -40.07 43.98
CA PRO A 3 -28.06 -39.02 43.06
C PRO A 3 -26.93 -38.73 42.08
N LYS A 4 -27.24 -38.87 40.80
CA LYS A 4 -26.35 -38.55 39.67
C LYS A 4 -26.12 -37.05 39.59
N SER A 5 -24.89 -36.61 39.85
CA SER A 5 -24.40 -35.26 39.58
C SER A 5 -24.36 -35.02 38.08
N MET A 6 -25.20 -34.13 37.60
CA MET A 6 -25.25 -33.68 36.20
C MET A 6 -24.33 -32.45 36.08
N VAL A 7 -23.08 -32.68 35.69
CA VAL A 7 -22.16 -31.59 35.35
C VAL A 7 -22.61 -30.96 34.03
N LYS A 8 -23.19 -29.78 34.11
CA LYS A 8 -23.48 -28.94 32.94
C LYS A 8 -22.18 -28.30 32.47
N MET A 9 -21.61 -28.84 31.38
CA MET A 9 -20.48 -28.27 30.72
C MET A 9 -20.94 -27.03 29.93
N LEU A 10 -20.67 -25.84 30.48
CA LEU A 10 -20.91 -24.56 29.83
C LEU A 10 -19.81 -24.34 28.75
N VAL A 11 -20.14 -24.62 27.49
CA VAL A 11 -19.25 -24.28 26.37
C VAL A 11 -19.36 -22.77 26.13
N VAL A 12 -18.40 -22.02 26.63
CA VAL A 12 -18.25 -20.59 26.29
C VAL A 12 -17.61 -20.53 24.90
N LEU A 13 -18.42 -20.26 23.88
CA LEU A 13 -17.97 -19.98 22.54
C LEU A 13 -17.37 -18.56 22.56
N LEU A 14 -16.05 -18.47 22.71
CA LEU A 14 -15.31 -17.21 22.50
C LEU A 14 -15.36 -16.87 21.01
N PHE A 15 -16.29 -16.02 20.62
CA PHE A 15 -16.21 -15.32 19.34
C PHE A 15 -15.04 -14.33 19.39
N VAL A 16 -13.89 -14.75 18.90
CA VAL A 16 -12.81 -13.81 18.58
C VAL A 16 -13.25 -13.03 17.35
N PHE A 17 -13.89 -11.89 17.60
CA PHE A 17 -14.02 -10.88 16.54
C PHE A 17 -12.63 -10.41 16.19
N GLY A 18 -12.08 -10.92 15.08
CA GLY A 18 -10.91 -10.34 14.44
C GLY A 18 -11.27 -8.93 14.02
N VAL A 19 -10.94 -7.94 14.86
CA VAL A 19 -10.97 -6.54 14.48
C VAL A 19 -9.88 -6.40 13.43
N GLY A 20 -10.25 -6.50 12.15
CA GLY A 20 -9.40 -6.10 11.06
C GLY A 20 -9.00 -4.65 11.30
N SER A 21 -7.74 -4.43 11.67
CA SER A 21 -7.23 -3.09 11.89
C SER A 21 -7.34 -2.33 10.57
N ALA A 22 -8.35 -1.47 10.44
CA ALA A 22 -8.40 -0.50 9.38
C ALA A 22 -7.10 0.29 9.45
N VAL A 23 -6.23 0.18 8.44
CA VAL A 23 -4.97 0.93 8.39
C VAL A 23 -5.32 2.41 8.29
N GLY A 24 -5.29 3.07 9.44
CA GLY A 24 -5.53 4.50 9.56
C GLY A 24 -4.43 5.32 8.88
N GLN A 25 -4.59 6.63 8.92
CA GLN A 25 -3.55 7.55 8.49
C GLN A 25 -2.29 7.35 9.34
N MET A 26 -1.11 7.28 8.70
CA MET A 26 0.16 7.20 9.42
C MET A 26 0.38 8.46 10.26
N PRO A 27 0.84 8.33 11.52
CA PRO A 27 1.07 9.47 12.40
C PRO A 27 2.27 10.34 11.97
N ASN A 28 3.15 9.80 11.11
CA ASN A 28 4.36 10.48 10.66
C ASN A 28 4.05 11.86 10.05
N PRO A 29 4.73 12.95 10.46
CA PRO A 29 4.62 14.23 9.79
C PRO A 29 5.22 14.18 8.38
N TYR A 30 4.86 15.12 7.54
CA TYR A 30 5.56 15.32 6.28
C TYR A 30 6.95 15.90 6.53
N GLY A 31 7.93 15.39 5.77
CA GLY A 31 9.29 15.88 5.70
C GLY A 31 9.59 16.63 4.40
N PRO A 32 10.87 16.96 4.14
CA PRO A 32 11.30 17.48 2.85
C PRO A 32 11.02 16.47 1.74
N ALA A 33 10.90 16.94 0.52
CA ALA A 33 10.73 16.05 -0.64
C ALA A 33 11.96 15.14 -0.80
N ILE A 34 11.70 13.87 -1.11
CA ILE A 34 12.74 12.88 -1.40
C ILE A 34 13.66 13.38 -2.52
N SER A 35 14.97 13.22 -2.36
CA SER A 35 15.94 13.55 -3.40
C SER A 35 15.87 12.55 -4.57
N LEU A 36 16.35 12.95 -5.75
CA LEU A 36 16.42 12.04 -6.90
C LEU A 36 17.30 10.81 -6.61
N GLU A 37 18.37 10.97 -5.83
CA GLU A 37 19.23 9.86 -5.43
C GLU A 37 18.48 8.83 -4.61
N ASN A 38 17.76 9.28 -3.57
CA ASN A 38 16.95 8.40 -2.73
C ASN A 38 15.75 7.82 -3.48
N ALA A 39 15.17 8.58 -4.41
CA ALA A 39 14.10 8.06 -5.27
C ALA A 39 14.60 6.88 -6.13
N LYS A 40 15.79 6.97 -6.70
CA LYS A 40 16.42 5.85 -7.43
C LYS A 40 16.74 4.67 -6.51
N LYS A 41 17.21 4.92 -5.28
CA LYS A 41 17.44 3.86 -4.28
C LYS A 41 16.16 3.11 -3.94
N ALA A 42 15.01 3.79 -3.88
CA ALA A 42 13.73 3.14 -3.64
C ALA A 42 13.19 2.41 -4.88
N ALA A 43 13.41 2.94 -6.07
CA ALA A 43 12.91 2.33 -7.30
C ALA A 43 13.65 1.05 -7.70
N ALA A 44 14.98 1.01 -7.52
CA ALA A 44 15.81 -0.11 -7.99
C ALA A 44 15.42 -1.47 -7.39
N PRO A 45 15.18 -1.63 -6.06
CA PRO A 45 14.72 -2.91 -5.50
C PRO A 45 13.31 -3.31 -5.96
N ALA A 46 12.42 -2.34 -6.21
CA ALA A 46 11.09 -2.63 -6.74
C ALA A 46 11.17 -3.23 -8.16
N LEU A 47 12.01 -2.66 -9.02
CA LEU A 47 12.27 -3.19 -10.37
C LEU A 47 12.97 -4.54 -10.32
N ALA A 48 13.94 -4.71 -9.42
CA ALA A 48 14.65 -5.98 -9.22
C ALA A 48 13.70 -7.10 -8.75
N GLU A 49 12.78 -6.79 -7.83
CA GLU A 49 11.78 -7.76 -7.38
C GLU A 49 10.84 -8.16 -8.51
N ALA A 50 10.40 -7.22 -9.34
CA ALA A 50 9.59 -7.50 -10.52
C ALA A 50 10.35 -8.41 -11.51
N ALA A 51 11.59 -8.06 -11.85
CA ALA A 51 12.43 -8.83 -12.78
C ALA A 51 12.67 -10.27 -12.28
N LYS A 52 12.97 -10.45 -11.00
CA LYS A 52 13.16 -11.74 -10.36
C LYS A 52 11.95 -12.68 -10.52
N ASN A 53 10.75 -12.10 -10.54
CA ASN A 53 9.50 -12.86 -10.65
C ASN A 53 8.95 -12.89 -12.10
N ASN A 54 9.67 -12.36 -13.07
CA ASN A 54 9.24 -12.23 -14.47
C ASN A 54 7.96 -11.36 -14.62
N TRP A 55 7.80 -10.37 -13.77
CA TRP A 55 6.74 -9.36 -13.90
C TRP A 55 7.28 -8.13 -14.59
N THR A 56 6.43 -7.47 -15.40
CA THR A 56 6.78 -6.19 -16.03
C THR A 56 5.94 -5.09 -15.38
N VAL A 57 6.62 -4.06 -14.86
CA VAL A 57 5.97 -3.01 -14.08
C VAL A 57 6.47 -1.62 -14.47
N ALA A 58 5.66 -0.62 -14.15
CA ALA A 58 6.06 0.78 -14.03
C ALA A 58 6.21 1.12 -12.55
N VAL A 59 7.26 1.86 -12.21
CA VAL A 59 7.56 2.35 -10.87
C VAL A 59 7.59 3.88 -10.91
N ALA A 60 6.85 4.51 -10.00
CA ALA A 60 6.83 5.95 -9.83
C ALA A 60 7.19 6.32 -8.39
N ILE A 61 8.03 7.33 -8.21
CA ILE A 61 8.34 7.94 -6.92
C ILE A 61 7.87 9.39 -6.96
N VAL A 62 7.08 9.78 -5.97
CA VAL A 62 6.60 11.15 -5.81
C VAL A 62 7.09 11.74 -4.50
N GLY A 63 7.20 13.07 -4.44
CA GLY A 63 7.40 13.81 -3.20
C GLY A 63 6.14 13.85 -2.33
N PRO A 64 6.19 14.49 -1.13
CA PRO A 64 5.06 14.53 -0.19
C PRO A 64 3.82 15.21 -0.76
N ALA A 65 4.00 16.18 -1.66
CA ALA A 65 2.92 16.90 -2.35
C ALA A 65 2.39 16.16 -3.60
N GLY A 66 2.82 14.91 -3.85
CA GLY A 66 2.41 14.13 -5.01
C GLY A 66 3.11 14.51 -6.32
N THR A 67 4.12 15.38 -6.28
CA THR A 67 4.91 15.77 -7.46
C THR A 67 5.85 14.64 -7.86
N LEU A 68 5.84 14.25 -9.13
CA LEU A 68 6.71 13.18 -9.66
C LEU A 68 8.19 13.57 -9.52
N VAL A 69 9.00 12.68 -8.95
CA VAL A 69 10.46 12.84 -8.78
C VAL A 69 11.21 11.87 -9.66
N TYR A 70 10.72 10.62 -9.76
CA TYR A 70 11.35 9.58 -10.58
C TYR A 70 10.28 8.65 -11.15
N TYR A 71 10.55 8.18 -12.37
CA TYR A 71 9.68 7.22 -13.04
C TYR A 71 10.52 6.30 -13.93
N GLU A 72 10.21 5.02 -13.89
CA GLU A 72 10.79 4.02 -14.80
C GLU A 72 9.74 2.98 -15.16
N LYS A 73 9.67 2.60 -16.44
CA LYS A 73 8.77 1.58 -16.95
C LYS A 73 9.57 0.50 -17.67
N MET A 74 9.41 -0.75 -17.24
CA MET A 74 10.02 -1.89 -17.92
C MET A 74 9.39 -2.09 -19.30
N ASP A 75 10.17 -2.64 -20.24
CA ASP A 75 9.64 -3.03 -21.55
C ASP A 75 8.48 -4.02 -21.39
N ASN A 76 7.55 -3.96 -22.33
CA ASN A 76 6.34 -4.78 -22.37
C ASN A 76 5.36 -4.58 -21.19
N THR A 77 5.58 -3.62 -20.30
CA THR A 77 4.57 -3.23 -19.31
C THR A 77 3.35 -2.62 -20.02
N GLN A 78 2.16 -3.00 -19.62
CA GLN A 78 0.92 -2.47 -20.19
C GLN A 78 0.87 -0.94 -20.14
N ILE A 79 0.29 -0.30 -21.17
CA ILE A 79 0.34 1.15 -21.34
C ILE A 79 -0.31 1.89 -20.16
N GLY A 80 -1.45 1.44 -19.70
CA GLY A 80 -2.18 2.09 -18.59
C GLY A 80 -1.45 2.08 -17.26
N SER A 81 -0.48 1.17 -17.05
CA SER A 81 0.27 1.09 -15.80
C SER A 81 1.17 2.29 -15.53
N ALA A 82 1.51 3.07 -16.56
CA ALA A 82 2.27 4.31 -16.39
C ALA A 82 1.55 5.30 -15.46
N GLU A 83 0.33 5.66 -15.80
CA GLU A 83 -0.48 6.59 -15.01
C GLU A 83 -0.90 5.96 -13.67
N VAL A 84 -1.28 4.67 -13.68
CA VAL A 84 -1.71 3.98 -12.45
C VAL A 84 -0.57 3.92 -11.41
N ALA A 85 0.68 3.72 -11.80
CA ALA A 85 1.82 3.75 -10.88
C ALA A 85 1.97 5.14 -10.23
N ILE A 86 1.87 6.20 -11.03
CA ILE A 86 1.94 7.59 -10.55
C ILE A 86 0.79 7.89 -9.58
N ASP A 87 -0.42 7.49 -9.93
CA ASP A 87 -1.60 7.77 -9.12
C ASP A 87 -1.65 6.96 -7.82
N LYS A 88 -1.15 5.72 -7.82
CA LYS A 88 -0.91 4.95 -6.59
C LYS A 88 0.09 5.66 -5.67
N ALA A 89 1.20 6.15 -6.22
CA ALA A 89 2.19 6.91 -5.45
C ALA A 89 1.57 8.20 -4.87
N ARG A 90 0.86 8.98 -5.69
CA ARG A 90 0.15 10.19 -5.27
C ARG A 90 -0.86 9.91 -4.15
N THR A 91 -1.69 8.89 -4.32
CA THR A 91 -2.66 8.47 -3.30
C THR A 91 -1.97 8.17 -1.98
N ALA A 92 -0.88 7.38 -2.01
CA ALA A 92 -0.16 7.01 -0.79
C ALA A 92 0.49 8.22 -0.10
N ALA A 93 1.10 9.14 -0.85
CA ALA A 93 1.71 10.35 -0.32
C ALA A 93 0.67 11.29 0.30
N LEU A 94 -0.35 11.66 -0.45
CA LEU A 94 -1.32 12.69 -0.06
C LEU A 94 -2.22 12.25 1.10
N PHE A 95 -2.51 10.97 1.21
CA PHE A 95 -3.39 10.44 2.26
C PHE A 95 -2.64 9.71 3.37
N LYS A 96 -1.31 9.71 3.36
CA LYS A 96 -0.43 9.18 4.42
C LYS A 96 -0.77 7.73 4.79
N ARG A 97 -1.05 6.87 3.79
CA ARG A 97 -1.34 5.44 4.00
C ARG A 97 -1.12 4.63 2.74
N PRO A 98 -0.83 3.33 2.85
CA PRO A 98 -0.80 2.45 1.69
C PRO A 98 -2.13 2.44 0.94
N THR A 99 -2.09 2.35 -0.39
CA THR A 99 -3.31 2.28 -1.22
C THR A 99 -4.16 1.04 -0.94
N LYS A 100 -3.56 -0.01 -0.36
CA LYS A 100 -4.29 -1.18 0.15
C LYS A 100 -5.41 -0.79 1.12
N ALA A 101 -5.20 0.20 1.97
CA ALA A 101 -6.24 0.65 2.92
C ALA A 101 -7.51 1.14 2.21
N PHE A 102 -7.36 1.76 1.05
CA PHE A 102 -8.49 2.21 0.22
C PHE A 102 -9.13 1.02 -0.52
N GLN A 103 -8.32 0.12 -1.07
CA GLN A 103 -8.80 -1.11 -1.69
C GLN A 103 -9.67 -1.92 -0.72
N ASP A 104 -9.19 -2.12 0.50
CA ASP A 104 -9.88 -2.89 1.54
C ASP A 104 -11.19 -2.19 1.97
N ALA A 105 -11.18 -0.86 2.09
CA ALA A 105 -12.38 -0.09 2.40
C ALA A 105 -13.45 -0.25 1.31
N VAL A 106 -13.07 -0.15 0.04
CA VAL A 106 -14.01 -0.37 -1.09
C VAL A 106 -14.53 -1.81 -1.11
N ALA A 107 -13.64 -2.79 -0.89
CA ALA A 107 -14.01 -4.21 -0.87
C ALA A 107 -14.99 -4.56 0.27
N ALA A 108 -14.90 -3.85 1.41
CA ALA A 108 -15.84 -4.01 2.53
C ALA A 108 -17.26 -3.49 2.21
N GLY A 109 -17.42 -2.66 1.19
CA GLY A 109 -18.71 -2.06 0.82
C GLY A 109 -19.23 -1.04 1.85
N GLY A 110 -20.54 -0.79 1.84
CA GLY A 110 -21.18 0.14 2.78
C GLY A 110 -20.51 1.51 2.79
N ASP A 111 -20.19 2.03 3.96
CA ASP A 111 -19.49 3.33 4.13
C ASP A 111 -18.11 3.38 3.45
N GLY A 112 -17.49 2.25 3.19
CA GLY A 112 -16.21 2.18 2.48
C GLY A 112 -16.30 2.66 1.03
N LEU A 113 -17.48 2.57 0.41
CA LEU A 113 -17.70 3.03 -0.98
C LEU A 113 -17.53 4.54 -1.14
N ARG A 114 -17.61 5.33 -0.06
CA ARG A 114 -17.33 6.77 -0.09
C ARG A 114 -15.91 7.11 -0.58
N VAL A 115 -14.98 6.15 -0.49
CA VAL A 115 -13.62 6.29 -1.04
C VAL A 115 -13.67 6.62 -2.53
N LEU A 116 -14.65 6.08 -3.27
CA LEU A 116 -14.81 6.31 -4.71
C LEU A 116 -15.19 7.77 -5.05
N SER A 117 -15.63 8.55 -4.07
CA SER A 117 -15.92 9.99 -4.25
C SER A 117 -14.70 10.89 -3.98
N LEU A 118 -13.60 10.33 -3.47
CA LEU A 118 -12.38 11.09 -3.19
C LEU A 118 -11.65 11.38 -4.50
N LYS A 119 -11.49 12.66 -4.82
CA LYS A 119 -10.81 13.08 -6.05
C LYS A 119 -9.31 12.69 -5.99
N GLY A 120 -8.84 12.02 -7.03
CA GLY A 120 -7.43 11.64 -7.17
C GLY A 120 -7.00 10.45 -6.31
N VAL A 121 -7.93 9.69 -5.76
CA VAL A 121 -7.63 8.44 -5.07
C VAL A 121 -7.72 7.26 -6.02
N VAL A 122 -6.67 6.43 -6.04
CA VAL A 122 -6.68 5.11 -6.66
C VAL A 122 -6.77 4.05 -5.57
N ALA A 123 -7.93 3.41 -5.47
CA ALA A 123 -8.22 2.38 -4.47
C ALA A 123 -7.72 0.99 -4.93
N VAL A 124 -6.46 0.91 -5.34
CA VAL A 124 -5.80 -0.30 -5.82
C VAL A 124 -4.44 -0.42 -5.16
N GLU A 125 -4.15 -1.57 -4.55
CA GLU A 125 -2.91 -1.86 -3.84
C GLU A 125 -1.66 -1.68 -4.73
N GLY A 126 -0.54 -1.23 -4.16
CA GLY A 126 0.74 -1.01 -4.83
C GLY A 126 1.32 0.40 -4.64
N GLY A 127 0.65 1.27 -3.87
CA GLY A 127 1.19 2.55 -3.42
C GLY A 127 1.57 2.50 -1.94
N ILE A 128 2.79 2.96 -1.57
CA ILE A 128 3.33 2.91 -0.20
C ILE A 128 4.05 4.23 0.12
N PRO A 129 3.74 4.90 1.27
CA PRO A 129 4.50 6.06 1.72
C PRO A 129 5.96 5.69 1.99
N LEU A 130 6.89 6.59 1.62
CA LEU A 130 8.31 6.49 1.92
C LEU A 130 8.62 7.33 3.17
N VAL A 131 9.21 6.69 4.19
CA VAL A 131 9.52 7.32 5.46
C VAL A 131 11.02 7.32 5.66
N MET A 132 11.57 8.51 5.98
CA MET A 132 12.97 8.70 6.37
C MET A 132 12.99 9.55 7.64
N ASP A 133 13.80 9.15 8.62
CA ASP A 133 13.91 9.86 9.91
C ASP A 133 12.54 10.15 10.55
N GLY A 134 11.62 9.19 10.47
CA GLY A 134 10.28 9.32 11.03
C GLY A 134 9.34 10.26 10.27
N LYS A 135 9.72 10.77 9.10
CA LYS A 135 8.92 11.72 8.29
C LYS A 135 8.58 11.13 6.92
N ILE A 136 7.38 11.41 6.42
CA ILE A 136 7.00 11.04 5.06
C ILE A 136 7.68 12.01 4.09
N VAL A 137 8.62 11.48 3.30
CA VAL A 137 9.39 12.24 2.31
C VAL A 137 8.85 12.06 0.88
N GLY A 138 7.87 11.19 0.71
CA GLY A 138 7.25 10.88 -0.57
C GLY A 138 6.49 9.56 -0.53
N ALA A 139 6.29 8.96 -1.69
CA ALA A 139 5.72 7.63 -1.82
C ALA A 139 6.21 6.94 -3.10
N ILE A 140 6.18 5.60 -3.07
CA ILE A 140 6.38 4.74 -4.23
C ILE A 140 5.03 4.20 -4.71
N GLY A 141 4.84 4.10 -6.02
CA GLY A 141 3.72 3.42 -6.65
C GLY A 141 4.23 2.46 -7.73
N VAL A 142 3.68 1.27 -7.74
CA VAL A 142 4.01 0.23 -8.72
C VAL A 142 2.73 -0.27 -9.38
N SER A 143 2.81 -0.50 -10.70
CA SER A 143 1.70 -1.04 -11.48
C SER A 143 2.22 -1.83 -12.68
N GLY A 144 1.57 -2.96 -13.00
CA GLY A 144 1.91 -3.77 -14.17
C GLY A 144 1.54 -5.24 -14.03
N ALA A 145 1.50 -5.74 -12.80
CA ALA A 145 1.12 -7.11 -12.46
C ALA A 145 -0.23 -7.13 -11.72
N THR A 146 -0.50 -8.15 -10.92
CA THR A 146 -1.64 -8.09 -9.99
C THR A 146 -1.38 -7.07 -8.88
N SER A 147 -2.42 -6.50 -8.28
CA SER A 147 -2.25 -5.47 -7.24
C SER A 147 -1.40 -5.96 -6.05
N ALA A 148 -1.52 -7.23 -5.67
CA ALA A 148 -0.70 -7.83 -4.62
C ALA A 148 0.79 -7.95 -5.03
N GLN A 149 1.07 -8.28 -6.28
CA GLN A 149 2.44 -8.33 -6.83
C GLN A 149 3.03 -6.93 -6.96
N ASP A 150 2.24 -5.95 -7.39
CA ASP A 150 2.62 -4.55 -7.41
C ASP A 150 3.02 -4.06 -6.00
N ALA A 151 2.23 -4.45 -4.98
CA ALA A 151 2.53 -4.13 -3.59
C ALA A 151 3.79 -4.81 -3.06
N GLN A 152 4.06 -6.05 -3.48
CA GLN A 152 5.30 -6.75 -3.15
C GLN A 152 6.51 -5.99 -3.69
N CYS A 153 6.46 -5.55 -4.94
CA CYS A 153 7.50 -4.73 -5.55
C CYS A 153 7.64 -3.37 -4.83
N ALA A 154 6.52 -2.68 -4.59
CA ALA A 154 6.53 -1.40 -3.88
C ALA A 154 7.13 -1.52 -2.47
N LYS A 155 6.83 -2.61 -1.76
CA LYS A 155 7.38 -2.90 -0.44
C LYS A 155 8.89 -3.09 -0.48
N ALA A 156 9.43 -3.81 -1.46
CA ALA A 156 10.87 -3.99 -1.63
C ALA A 156 11.59 -2.64 -1.75
N GLY A 157 10.99 -1.69 -2.47
CA GLY A 157 11.49 -0.31 -2.57
C GLY A 157 11.37 0.48 -1.27
N ALA A 158 10.20 0.46 -0.64
CA ALA A 158 9.93 1.24 0.58
C ALA A 158 10.79 0.80 1.76
N ASP A 159 11.14 -0.48 1.87
CA ASP A 159 11.96 -1.03 2.96
C ASP A 159 13.40 -0.50 2.96
N THR A 160 13.88 0.05 1.86
CA THR A 160 15.22 0.67 1.78
C THR A 160 15.30 2.07 2.37
N MET A 161 14.17 2.66 2.74
CA MET A 161 14.07 4.04 3.24
C MET A 161 13.93 4.13 4.76
N LYS A 162 13.99 3.02 5.47
CA LYS A 162 13.87 2.94 6.94
C LYS A 162 15.16 3.26 7.64
#